data_3fead6e7bc2e4992804ea0763e0869dd
#
_entry.id   3fead6e7bc2e4992804ea0763e0869dd
#
_cell.length_a   1.000
_cell.length_b   1.000
_cell.length_c   1.000
_cell.angle_alpha   90.00
_cell.angle_beta   90.00
_cell.angle_gamma   90.00
#
_symmetry.space_group_name_H-M   'P 1'
#
loop_
_entity.id
_entity.type
_entity.pdbx_description
1 polymer ?
#
loop_
_entity_poly.entity_id
_entity_poly.type
_entity_poly.pdbx_seq_one_letter_code
_entity_poly.pdbx_strand_id
1 'polypeptide(L)'
;AIEAMAKAIPEIKAIASEYKDVTLNADVVKGGTTPNTIAEDATVVFDFRFFNDQTRDAVLDKIEALCKRGFAPDVTSELKYVAKSSALSHTEKSQKLIELVDQASKDLGQPAPKWMDVGGASDGNRFSGGGAAVACAMGVIGGDLHNPEKEWSDLSTVKPRIELGRKVLELIAKNKAN
;
A
#
# COMPACT_ATOMS: atom_id res chain seq x y z
N ALA A 1 -17.97 -15.66 19.61
CA ALA A 1 -17.32 -14.87 18.55
C ALA A 1 -15.93 -15.39 18.16
N ILE A 2 -15.05 -15.78 19.10
CA ILE A 2 -13.66 -16.24 18.80
C ILE A 2 -13.64 -17.43 17.83
N GLU A 3 -14.49 -18.45 18.03
CA GLU A 3 -14.54 -19.61 17.14
C GLU A 3 -15.01 -19.24 15.72
N ALA A 4 -15.95 -18.30 15.59
CA ALA A 4 -16.35 -17.76 14.29
C ALA A 4 -15.22 -17.01 13.61
N MET A 5 -14.48 -16.18 14.35
CA MET A 5 -13.30 -15.49 13.83
C MET A 5 -12.19 -16.47 13.41
N ALA A 6 -11.96 -17.55 14.18
CA ALA A 6 -10.98 -18.58 13.81
C ALA A 6 -11.33 -19.29 12.50
N LYS A 7 -12.61 -19.42 12.16
CA LYS A 7 -13.07 -19.93 10.85
C LYS A 7 -12.95 -18.86 9.75
N ALA A 8 -13.23 -17.60 10.08
CA ALA A 8 -13.16 -16.49 9.14
C ALA A 8 -11.76 -16.26 8.58
N ILE A 9 -10.72 -16.31 9.40
CA ILE A 9 -9.34 -16.02 9.02
C ILE A 9 -8.87 -16.87 7.82
N PRO A 10 -8.92 -18.22 7.86
CA PRO A 10 -8.48 -19.03 6.73
C PRO A 10 -9.33 -18.84 5.47
N GLU A 11 -10.64 -18.65 5.60
CA GLU A 11 -11.52 -18.42 4.45
C GLU A 11 -11.23 -17.09 3.78
N ILE A 12 -11.02 -16.02 4.55
CA ILE A 12 -10.66 -14.70 4.03
C ILE A 12 -9.28 -14.77 3.37
N LYS A 13 -8.30 -15.43 3.98
CA LYS A 13 -6.97 -15.60 3.38
C LYS A 13 -7.00 -16.40 2.08
N ALA A 14 -7.90 -17.38 1.95
CA ALA A 14 -8.05 -18.16 0.73
C ALA A 14 -8.45 -17.29 -0.48
N ILE A 15 -9.25 -16.23 -0.28
CA ILE A 15 -9.59 -15.27 -1.35
C ILE A 15 -8.33 -14.63 -1.93
N ALA A 16 -7.39 -14.18 -1.08
CA ALA A 16 -6.16 -13.55 -1.54
C ALA A 16 -5.30 -14.50 -2.39
N SER A 17 -5.35 -15.80 -2.11
CA SER A 17 -4.59 -16.81 -2.86
C SER A 17 -5.06 -17.00 -4.31
N GLU A 18 -6.23 -16.47 -4.67
CA GLU A 18 -6.73 -16.48 -6.04
C GLU A 18 -6.08 -15.40 -6.92
N TYR A 19 -5.37 -14.45 -6.32
CA TYR A 19 -4.76 -13.29 -6.97
C TYR A 19 -3.25 -13.28 -6.75
N LYS A 20 -2.47 -13.19 -7.84
CA LYS A 20 -0.99 -13.23 -7.77
C LYS A 20 -0.37 -12.05 -7.04
N ASP A 21 -1.02 -10.87 -7.16
CA ASP A 21 -0.47 -9.59 -6.73
C ASP A 21 -1.19 -9.06 -5.49
N VAL A 22 -1.68 -9.97 -4.65
CA VAL A 22 -2.40 -9.66 -3.42
C VAL A 22 -1.75 -10.35 -2.23
N THR A 23 -1.55 -9.60 -1.16
CA THR A 23 -1.24 -10.17 0.16
C THR A 23 -2.28 -9.74 1.18
N LEU A 24 -2.70 -10.68 2.01
CA LEU A 24 -3.69 -10.46 3.06
C LEU A 24 -3.24 -11.22 4.31
N ASN A 25 -2.80 -10.49 5.33
CA ASN A 25 -2.29 -11.04 6.57
C ASN A 25 -3.15 -10.63 7.75
N ALA A 26 -3.44 -11.57 8.64
CA ALA A 26 -4.09 -11.28 9.90
C ALA A 26 -3.02 -10.84 10.91
N ASP A 27 -2.97 -9.55 11.24
CA ASP A 27 -1.89 -8.97 12.03
C ASP A 27 -2.27 -8.71 13.49
N VAL A 28 -3.54 -8.39 13.74
CA VAL A 28 -4.02 -8.14 15.10
C VAL A 28 -5.29 -8.93 15.35
N VAL A 29 -5.32 -9.66 16.45
CA VAL A 29 -6.50 -10.41 16.91
C VAL A 29 -6.83 -9.99 18.33
N LYS A 30 -8.11 -9.71 18.58
CA LYS A 30 -8.66 -9.39 19.92
C LYS A 30 -9.95 -10.14 20.11
N GLY A 31 -10.25 -10.58 21.32
CA GLY A 31 -11.51 -11.21 21.67
C GLY A 31 -11.50 -11.86 23.04
N GLY A 32 -12.67 -11.91 23.67
CA GLY A 32 -12.83 -12.46 25.01
C GLY A 32 -12.27 -11.57 26.13
N THR A 33 -12.72 -11.80 27.35
CA THR A 33 -12.31 -11.05 28.56
C THR A 33 -11.77 -11.94 29.66
N THR A 34 -12.39 -13.09 29.87
CA THR A 34 -12.04 -14.05 30.93
C THR A 34 -12.16 -15.49 30.43
N PRO A 35 -11.39 -16.44 30.99
CA PRO A 35 -11.34 -17.83 30.48
C PRO A 35 -12.63 -18.63 30.70
N ASN A 36 -13.51 -18.18 31.59
CA ASN A 36 -14.76 -18.86 31.95
C ASN A 36 -16.01 -18.18 31.36
N THR A 37 -15.84 -17.23 30.42
CA THR A 37 -16.92 -16.52 29.76
C THR A 37 -16.82 -16.68 28.25
N ILE A 38 -17.94 -17.03 27.60
CA ILE A 38 -18.01 -17.07 26.13
C ILE A 38 -17.80 -15.66 25.59
N ALA A 39 -16.87 -15.50 24.66
CA ALA A 39 -16.57 -14.21 24.04
C ALA A 39 -17.79 -13.69 23.27
N GLU A 40 -18.28 -12.52 23.65
CA GLU A 40 -19.37 -11.82 22.98
C GLU A 40 -18.92 -11.27 21.63
N ASP A 41 -17.73 -10.66 21.58
CA ASP A 41 -17.12 -10.09 20.38
C ASP A 41 -15.72 -10.64 20.13
N ALA A 42 -15.28 -10.56 18.87
CA ALA A 42 -13.91 -10.78 18.45
C ALA A 42 -13.62 -9.95 17.20
N THR A 43 -12.41 -9.43 17.11
CA THR A 43 -11.95 -8.61 16.00
C THR A 43 -10.63 -9.13 15.45
N VAL A 44 -10.50 -9.19 14.14
CA VAL A 44 -9.25 -9.42 13.44
C VAL A 44 -8.97 -8.24 12.51
N VAL A 45 -7.75 -7.72 12.54
CA VAL A 45 -7.27 -6.69 11.61
C VAL A 45 -6.37 -7.36 10.59
N PHE A 46 -6.64 -7.10 9.31
CA PHE A 46 -5.84 -7.58 8.20
C PHE A 46 -5.03 -6.45 7.59
N ASP A 47 -3.73 -6.68 7.33
CA ASP A 47 -2.97 -5.90 6.36
C ASP A 47 -3.28 -6.44 4.97
N PHE A 48 -3.80 -5.57 4.11
CA PHE A 48 -4.21 -5.90 2.76
C PHE A 48 -3.44 -5.06 1.75
N ARG A 49 -2.62 -5.72 0.92
CA ARG A 49 -1.79 -5.07 -0.11
C ARG A 49 -2.19 -5.56 -1.49
N PHE A 50 -2.21 -4.64 -2.45
CA PHE A 50 -2.63 -4.85 -3.84
C PHE A 50 -1.92 -3.86 -4.76
N PHE A 51 -1.85 -4.16 -6.07
CA PHE A 51 -1.19 -3.31 -7.04
C PHE A 51 -2.14 -2.57 -7.99
N ASN A 52 -3.45 -2.88 -7.95
CA ASN A 52 -4.47 -2.14 -8.70
C ASN A 52 -5.80 -2.11 -7.95
N ASP A 53 -6.58 -1.07 -8.18
CA ASP A 53 -7.84 -0.82 -7.49
C ASP A 53 -8.93 -1.82 -7.87
N GLN A 54 -8.93 -2.34 -9.11
CA GLN A 54 -9.90 -3.32 -9.55
C GLN A 54 -9.76 -4.65 -8.79
N THR A 55 -8.52 -5.12 -8.60
CA THR A 55 -8.25 -6.31 -7.77
C THR A 55 -8.63 -6.09 -6.32
N ARG A 56 -8.30 -4.90 -5.76
CA ARG A 56 -8.74 -4.53 -4.41
C ARG A 56 -10.25 -4.68 -4.26
N ASP A 57 -11.02 -4.06 -5.15
CA ASP A 57 -12.47 -4.04 -5.05
C ASP A 57 -13.05 -5.46 -5.21
N ALA A 58 -12.55 -6.27 -6.14
CA ALA A 58 -12.97 -7.66 -6.30
C ALA A 58 -12.70 -8.54 -5.06
N VAL A 59 -11.56 -8.33 -4.38
CA VAL A 59 -11.24 -9.03 -3.13
C VAL A 59 -12.17 -8.58 -2.01
N LEU A 60 -12.40 -7.27 -1.87
CA LEU A 60 -13.27 -6.72 -0.84
C LEU A 60 -14.72 -7.17 -1.01
N ASP A 61 -15.24 -7.21 -2.24
CA ASP A 61 -16.59 -7.74 -2.53
C ASP A 61 -16.74 -9.20 -2.09
N LYS A 62 -15.73 -10.03 -2.32
CA LYS A 62 -15.73 -11.42 -1.85
C LYS A 62 -15.70 -11.52 -0.32
N ILE A 63 -14.89 -10.68 0.35
CA ILE A 63 -14.83 -10.63 1.81
C ILE A 63 -16.19 -10.19 2.39
N GLU A 64 -16.81 -9.16 1.80
CA GLU A 64 -18.15 -8.73 2.21
C GLU A 64 -19.20 -9.82 2.04
N ALA A 65 -19.15 -10.59 0.95
CA ALA A 65 -20.02 -11.73 0.72
C ALA A 65 -19.85 -12.81 1.80
N LEU A 66 -18.59 -13.10 2.19
CA LEU A 66 -18.32 -14.01 3.32
C LEU A 66 -18.87 -13.48 4.63
N CYS A 67 -18.69 -12.19 4.94
CA CYS A 67 -19.24 -11.58 6.14
C CYS A 67 -20.78 -11.65 6.18
N LYS A 68 -21.44 -11.41 5.04
CA LYS A 68 -22.91 -11.54 4.91
C LYS A 68 -23.39 -12.99 5.10
N ARG A 69 -22.64 -13.97 4.60
CA ARG A 69 -22.94 -15.39 4.81
C ARG A 69 -22.82 -15.78 6.28
N GLY A 70 -21.89 -15.15 7.01
CA GLY A 70 -21.51 -15.49 8.38
C GLY A 70 -20.59 -16.71 8.48
N PHE A 71 -19.97 -16.89 9.63
CA PHE A 71 -18.98 -17.95 9.91
C PHE A 71 -19.42 -18.93 11.00
N ALA A 72 -20.51 -18.62 11.68
CA ALA A 72 -21.15 -19.51 12.66
C ALA A 72 -22.63 -19.09 12.84
N PRO A 73 -23.53 -20.02 13.28
CA PRO A 73 -24.87 -19.68 13.70
C PRO A 73 -24.84 -18.62 14.81
N ASP A 74 -25.82 -17.72 14.82
CA ASP A 74 -26.02 -16.69 15.85
C ASP A 74 -24.85 -15.72 16.04
N VAL A 75 -23.94 -15.63 15.04
CA VAL A 75 -22.82 -14.67 15.01
C VAL A 75 -22.91 -13.82 13.76
N THR A 76 -23.05 -12.52 13.94
CA THR A 76 -22.98 -11.53 12.86
C THR A 76 -21.54 -11.13 12.61
N SER A 77 -21.21 -10.84 11.35
CA SER A 77 -19.86 -10.40 10.93
C SER A 77 -19.97 -9.11 10.14
N GLU A 78 -19.07 -8.18 10.38
CA GLU A 78 -19.02 -6.88 9.72
C GLU A 78 -17.59 -6.59 9.23
N LEU A 79 -17.45 -6.08 8.00
CA LEU A 79 -16.22 -5.56 7.46
C LEU A 79 -16.14 -4.06 7.73
N LYS A 80 -15.07 -3.62 8.41
CA LYS A 80 -14.76 -2.21 8.65
C LYS A 80 -13.42 -1.84 8.04
N TYR A 81 -13.35 -0.67 7.42
CA TYR A 81 -12.13 -0.14 6.86
C TYR A 81 -11.42 0.74 7.89
N VAL A 82 -10.24 0.32 8.35
CA VAL A 82 -9.37 1.14 9.23
C VAL A 82 -8.72 2.27 8.41
N ALA A 83 -8.28 1.93 7.20
CA ALA A 83 -7.79 2.89 6.21
C ALA A 83 -8.15 2.40 4.81
N LYS A 84 -8.45 3.33 3.90
CA LYS A 84 -8.69 3.04 2.49
C LYS A 84 -7.76 3.90 1.65
N SER A 85 -7.01 3.25 0.74
CA SER A 85 -6.10 3.91 -0.16
C SER A 85 -6.27 3.34 -1.58
N SER A 86 -5.91 4.10 -2.59
CA SER A 86 -5.81 3.62 -3.97
C SER A 86 -4.43 3.00 -4.20
N ALA A 87 -4.31 2.16 -5.22
CA ALA A 87 -3.01 1.73 -5.71
C ALA A 87 -2.26 2.93 -6.32
N LEU A 88 -0.93 2.89 -6.27
CA LEU A 88 -0.10 3.81 -7.04
C LEU A 88 0.02 3.25 -8.47
N SER A 89 -0.99 3.56 -9.30
CA SER A 89 -1.14 2.95 -10.61
C SER A 89 -0.17 3.54 -11.64
N HIS A 90 0.36 2.67 -12.51
CA HIS A 90 1.04 3.08 -13.73
C HIS A 90 0.04 3.71 -14.71
N THR A 91 0.09 5.04 -14.84
CA THR A 91 -0.70 5.79 -15.81
C THR A 91 0.21 6.41 -16.86
N GLU A 92 -0.34 6.80 -18.00
CA GLU A 92 0.42 7.54 -19.01
C GLU A 92 1.03 8.84 -18.44
N LYS A 93 0.31 9.51 -17.53
CA LYS A 93 0.81 10.71 -16.83
C LYS A 93 1.99 10.38 -15.91
N SER A 94 1.91 9.27 -15.16
CA SER A 94 3.00 8.81 -14.28
C SER A 94 4.22 8.41 -15.12
N GLN A 95 4.02 7.76 -16.26
CA GLN A 95 5.09 7.39 -17.17
C GLN A 95 5.84 8.64 -17.69
N LYS A 96 5.12 9.67 -18.11
CA LYS A 96 5.73 10.96 -18.52
C LYS A 96 6.53 11.62 -17.39
N LEU A 97 6.06 11.52 -16.15
CA LEU A 97 6.80 12.04 -15.00
C LEU A 97 8.08 11.23 -14.74
N ILE A 98 8.02 9.90 -14.83
CA ILE A 98 9.17 9.01 -14.74
C ILE A 98 10.24 9.38 -15.76
N GLU A 99 9.85 9.59 -17.02
CA GLU A 99 10.74 10.00 -18.10
C GLU A 99 11.42 11.36 -17.82
N LEU A 100 10.70 12.30 -17.20
CA LEU A 100 11.29 13.58 -16.77
C LEU A 100 12.29 13.41 -15.64
N VAL A 101 12.06 12.48 -14.70
CA VAL A 101 13.02 12.16 -13.65
C VAL A 101 14.28 11.53 -14.23
N ASP A 102 14.15 10.60 -15.17
CA ASP A 102 15.28 9.96 -15.85
C ASP A 102 16.08 10.99 -16.65
N GLN A 103 15.40 11.90 -17.35
CA GLN A 103 16.06 12.99 -18.08
C GLN A 103 16.79 13.94 -17.12
N ALA A 104 16.17 14.29 -15.98
CA ALA A 104 16.80 15.15 -14.97
C ALA A 104 18.06 14.51 -14.38
N SER A 105 18.04 13.20 -14.10
CA SER A 105 19.20 12.44 -13.62
C SER A 105 20.33 12.47 -14.64
N LYS A 106 20.02 12.25 -15.92
CA LYS A 106 20.98 12.31 -17.02
C LYS A 106 21.60 13.70 -17.15
N ASP A 107 20.77 14.76 -17.11
CA ASP A 107 21.24 16.16 -17.22
C ASP A 107 22.20 16.54 -16.08
N LEU A 108 22.02 15.93 -14.89
CA LEU A 108 22.86 16.15 -13.72
C LEU A 108 24.07 15.21 -13.63
N GLY A 109 24.23 14.28 -14.59
CA GLY A 109 25.26 13.24 -14.52
C GLY A 109 25.10 12.26 -13.35
N GLN A 110 23.87 12.14 -12.83
CA GLN A 110 23.53 11.20 -11.75
C GLN A 110 23.12 9.84 -12.32
N PRO A 111 23.30 8.74 -11.54
CA PRO A 111 22.80 7.44 -11.94
C PRO A 111 21.29 7.48 -12.18
N ALA A 112 20.82 6.82 -13.23
CA ALA A 112 19.38 6.68 -13.48
C ALA A 112 18.68 5.95 -12.31
N PRO A 113 17.52 6.42 -11.85
CA PRO A 113 16.73 5.71 -10.85
C PRO A 113 16.35 4.31 -11.33
N LYS A 114 16.30 3.36 -10.41
CA LYS A 114 15.72 2.03 -10.68
C LYS A 114 14.28 2.04 -10.24
N TRP A 115 13.37 2.01 -11.19
CA TRP A 115 11.94 1.95 -10.94
C TRP A 115 11.51 0.53 -10.62
N MET A 116 10.66 0.37 -9.60
CA MET A 116 10.16 -0.94 -9.17
C MET A 116 8.80 -0.78 -8.48
N ASP A 117 7.97 -1.80 -8.59
CA ASP A 117 6.76 -1.90 -7.81
C ASP A 117 7.08 -2.43 -6.41
N VAL A 118 6.52 -1.77 -5.39
CA VAL A 118 6.72 -2.15 -3.99
C VAL A 118 5.38 -2.27 -3.27
N GLY A 119 5.30 -3.19 -2.32
CA GLY A 119 4.08 -3.40 -1.52
C GLY A 119 3.82 -2.35 -0.44
N GLY A 120 4.71 -1.35 -0.30
CA GLY A 120 4.53 -0.25 0.65
C GLY A 120 3.54 0.80 0.12
N ALA A 121 2.95 1.58 1.03
CA ALA A 121 2.10 2.71 0.70
C ALA A 121 2.73 4.03 1.14
N SER A 122 2.36 5.10 0.46
CA SER A 122 2.73 6.48 0.80
C SER A 122 1.55 7.42 0.55
N ASP A 123 1.68 8.68 0.91
CA ASP A 123 0.69 9.70 0.54
C ASP A 123 0.53 9.84 -0.98
N GLY A 124 1.52 9.42 -1.75
CA GLY A 124 1.45 9.32 -3.20
C GLY A 124 0.26 8.50 -3.71
N ASN A 125 -0.14 7.46 -2.98
CA ASN A 125 -1.31 6.64 -3.30
C ASN A 125 -2.60 7.47 -3.32
N ARG A 126 -2.76 8.43 -2.39
CA ARG A 126 -3.93 9.32 -2.33
C ARG A 126 -3.95 10.29 -3.51
N PHE A 127 -2.81 10.86 -3.85
CA PHE A 127 -2.69 11.75 -5.02
C PHE A 127 -2.94 11.00 -6.33
N SER A 128 -2.40 9.78 -6.47
CA SER A 128 -2.66 8.92 -7.64
C SER A 128 -4.15 8.59 -7.78
N GLY A 129 -4.83 8.24 -6.68
CA GLY A 129 -6.28 8.03 -6.65
C GLY A 129 -7.09 9.26 -7.06
N GLY A 130 -6.57 10.47 -6.86
CA GLY A 130 -7.11 11.74 -7.37
C GLY A 130 -6.75 12.06 -8.82
N GLY A 131 -6.04 11.16 -9.53
CA GLY A 131 -5.66 11.32 -10.94
C GLY A 131 -4.39 12.12 -11.17
N ALA A 132 -3.59 12.41 -10.12
CA ALA A 132 -2.29 13.05 -10.26
C ALA A 132 -1.22 12.05 -10.73
N ALA A 133 -0.23 12.54 -11.49
CA ALA A 133 1.00 11.80 -11.75
C ALA A 133 1.85 11.80 -10.49
N VAL A 134 2.37 10.64 -10.11
CA VAL A 134 3.19 10.48 -8.91
C VAL A 134 4.46 9.71 -9.22
N ALA A 135 5.60 10.23 -8.77
CA ALA A 135 6.86 9.52 -8.64
C ALA A 135 7.23 9.47 -7.15
N CYS A 136 7.30 8.28 -6.59
CA CYS A 136 7.55 8.06 -5.17
C CYS A 136 9.03 7.77 -4.88
N ALA A 137 9.43 7.76 -3.60
CA ALA A 137 10.79 7.47 -3.15
C ALA A 137 11.87 8.41 -3.71
N MET A 138 11.53 9.69 -3.91
CA MET A 138 12.47 10.70 -4.40
C MET A 138 13.40 11.29 -3.33
N GLY A 139 13.23 10.89 -2.07
CA GLY A 139 14.02 11.37 -0.93
C GLY A 139 15.40 10.72 -0.81
N VAL A 140 16.00 10.86 0.37
CA VAL A 140 17.28 10.26 0.74
C VAL A 140 17.26 8.73 0.58
N ILE A 141 18.39 8.16 0.18
CA ILE A 141 18.55 6.70 0.12
C ILE A 141 18.70 6.16 1.55
N GLY A 142 18.01 5.09 1.85
CA GLY A 142 18.03 4.43 3.14
C GLY A 142 17.58 2.98 3.05
N GLY A 143 17.59 2.28 4.16
CA GLY A 143 17.20 0.88 4.22
C GLY A 143 16.83 0.42 5.62
N ASP A 144 16.48 -0.86 5.74
CA ASP A 144 16.04 -1.51 6.98
C ASP A 144 14.86 -0.79 7.66
N LEU A 145 13.93 -0.24 6.83
CA LEU A 145 12.76 0.51 7.30
C LEU A 145 11.95 -0.27 8.33
N HIS A 146 11.45 0.43 9.33
CA HIS A 146 10.69 -0.13 10.47
C HIS A 146 11.52 -1.02 11.44
N ASN A 147 12.84 -1.03 11.29
CA ASN A 147 13.73 -1.67 12.25
C ASN A 147 14.45 -0.58 13.08
N PRO A 148 14.02 -0.29 14.33
CA PRO A 148 14.58 0.82 15.12
C PRO A 148 16.08 0.72 15.37
N GLU A 149 16.65 -0.51 15.33
CA GLU A 149 18.08 -0.74 15.61
C GLU A 149 18.93 -0.71 14.34
N LYS A 150 18.34 -0.85 13.16
CA LYS A 150 19.08 -1.03 11.90
C LYS A 150 18.72 -0.03 10.82
N GLU A 151 17.63 0.72 10.98
CA GLU A 151 17.21 1.71 9.99
C GLU A 151 18.31 2.75 9.78
N TRP A 152 18.64 3.01 8.54
CA TRP A 152 19.72 3.91 8.16
C TRP A 152 19.34 4.83 7.00
N SER A 153 20.03 5.97 6.91
CA SER A 153 19.95 6.91 5.80
C SER A 153 21.34 7.32 5.34
N ASP A 154 21.57 7.31 4.04
CA ASP A 154 22.83 7.80 3.45
C ASP A 154 22.75 9.32 3.24
N LEU A 155 23.32 10.08 4.18
CA LEU A 155 23.31 11.53 4.16
C LEU A 155 24.04 12.12 2.96
N SER A 156 24.97 11.39 2.31
CA SER A 156 25.66 11.84 1.11
C SER A 156 24.70 12.01 -0.07
N THR A 157 23.54 11.34 -0.03
CA THR A 157 22.51 11.39 -1.08
C THR A 157 21.53 12.57 -0.92
N VAL A 158 21.53 13.28 0.21
CA VAL A 158 20.59 14.40 0.46
C VAL A 158 20.72 15.48 -0.61
N LYS A 159 21.93 16.01 -0.81
CA LYS A 159 22.16 17.07 -1.78
C LYS A 159 21.84 16.64 -3.22
N PRO A 160 22.34 15.50 -3.72
CA PRO A 160 21.98 15.00 -5.06
C PRO A 160 20.47 14.84 -5.25
N ARG A 161 19.74 14.35 -4.23
CA ARG A 161 18.28 14.17 -4.31
C ARG A 161 17.53 15.49 -4.36
N ILE A 162 17.97 16.51 -3.62
CA ILE A 162 17.41 17.86 -3.70
C ILE A 162 17.64 18.46 -5.09
N GLU A 163 18.85 18.33 -5.64
CA GLU A 163 19.19 18.81 -6.98
C GLU A 163 18.35 18.12 -8.07
N LEU A 164 18.15 16.80 -7.94
CA LEU A 164 17.26 16.03 -8.81
C LEU A 164 15.83 16.57 -8.77
N GLY A 165 15.25 16.72 -7.58
CA GLY A 165 13.89 17.24 -7.42
C GLY A 165 13.73 18.64 -8.03
N ARG A 166 14.69 19.56 -7.81
CA ARG A 166 14.72 20.88 -8.41
C ARG A 166 14.74 20.81 -9.94
N LYS A 167 15.62 19.97 -10.50
CA LYS A 167 15.73 19.81 -11.96
C LYS A 167 14.45 19.26 -12.59
N VAL A 168 13.79 18.31 -11.92
CA VAL A 168 12.48 17.79 -12.38
C VAL A 168 11.45 18.91 -12.44
N LEU A 169 11.36 19.75 -11.40
CA LEU A 169 10.44 20.89 -11.39
C LEU A 169 10.73 21.89 -12.52
N GLU A 170 12.00 22.16 -12.82
CA GLU A 170 12.42 23.00 -13.95
C GLU A 170 11.96 22.41 -15.30
N LEU A 171 12.10 21.10 -15.48
CA LEU A 171 11.66 20.41 -16.70
C LEU A 171 10.13 20.45 -16.85
N ILE A 172 9.38 20.22 -15.75
CA ILE A 172 7.92 20.32 -15.74
C ILE A 172 7.46 21.74 -16.14
N ALA A 173 8.10 22.76 -15.57
CA ALA A 173 7.76 24.14 -15.87
C ALA A 173 8.01 24.49 -17.35
N LYS A 174 9.13 24.05 -17.93
CA LYS A 174 9.43 24.24 -19.35
C LYS A 174 8.42 23.54 -20.26
N ASN A 175 8.02 22.32 -19.94
CA ASN A 175 7.05 21.57 -20.75
C ASN A 175 5.62 22.11 -20.69
N LYS A 176 5.28 22.90 -19.66
CA LYS A 176 3.97 23.62 -19.59
C LYS A 176 3.97 24.94 -20.35
N ALA A 177 5.13 25.50 -20.65
CA ALA A 177 5.25 26.77 -21.35
C ALA A 177 5.31 26.61 -22.88
N ASN A 178 5.43 25.39 -23.38
CA ASN A 178 5.36 24.99 -24.79
C ASN A 178 4.04 24.27 -25.08
#